data_4b0007151d999e1671829fa25a3fbebc
#
_entry.id   4b0007151d999e1671829fa25a3fbebc
#
_cell.length_a   1.000
_cell.length_b   1.000
_cell.length_c   1.000
_cell.angle_alpha   90.00
_cell.angle_beta   90.00
_cell.angle_gamma   90.00
#
_symmetry.space_group_name_H-M   'P 1'
#
loop_
_entity.id
_entity.type
_entity.pdbx_description
1 polymer ?
#
loop_
_entity_poly.entity_id
_entity_poly.type
_entity_poly.pdbx_seq_one_letter_code
_entity_poly.pdbx_strand_id
1 'polypeptide(L)'
;MGAKVYLTGAGPGDPSLLTLKAKRAIEKADVILYDRLANNRFLEYASSESEKIYVGKKAKNHHYTQSEIETLMIEKVKVGKTICRLKGGDPFVYGRGGEEALKLKEAGIDFEIIPGISSSLAVPLYAGIPLTQRHLASSFAVITGHEAADKEKSTIDIEKIAAAVDTLVVLMGVGKLAQTVERVLTAGKSPGTPVALVRWGSRSKQQTITGTLANIVQKVEQANFKPPAVIVIGSVVNLRKELSWFENKKLLGKNILVTRPNKQAISFIEMIEEEAGSALFAPTIEIKAAGNIGPLQKAVDNLENYSHLIFTSVNGVKYFMQELNRQQLDLRALAGMKIMTIGSKTAAELKANGIRADFLPEDYSTSGILDYLRKLQSKGEINLKQASFLLPRADIAPKILEEELINMGAKVKNVEAYKTEAVEMKVEILDMLKNDDLDLLTFTSSSTVDNFIIGLEKLIKNQNEFLENDSKEIDQQKLWQQLKEIPAACIGPVTANQAKKYGLNVKITAAEYTIEGLFDVILKYYL
;
A
#
# COMPACT_ATOMS: atom_id res chain seq x y z
N MET A 1 -29.85 1.54 5.78
CA MET A 1 -29.41 2.91 6.12
C MET A 1 -29.45 3.71 4.84
N GLY A 2 -29.93 4.97 4.86
CA GLY A 2 -29.96 5.83 3.67
C GLY A 2 -28.55 6.19 3.20
N ALA A 3 -28.41 6.59 1.94
CA ALA A 3 -27.16 7.10 1.38
C ALA A 3 -26.73 8.37 2.11
N LYS A 4 -25.43 8.53 2.38
CA LYS A 4 -24.87 9.71 3.09
C LYS A 4 -23.47 10.05 2.62
N VAL A 5 -22.98 11.21 3.04
CA VAL A 5 -21.60 11.69 2.76
C VAL A 5 -20.74 11.59 4.02
N TYR A 6 -19.56 10.95 3.90
CA TYR A 6 -18.50 11.02 4.89
C TYR A 6 -17.47 12.07 4.44
N LEU A 7 -17.38 13.20 5.14
CA LEU A 7 -16.30 14.18 4.98
C LEU A 7 -15.10 13.72 5.82
N THR A 8 -14.13 13.10 5.19
CA THR A 8 -13.14 12.24 5.86
C THR A 8 -11.75 12.81 5.75
N GLY A 9 -11.07 12.98 6.89
CA GLY A 9 -9.65 13.31 6.95
C GLY A 9 -8.77 12.09 6.67
N ALA A 10 -7.87 12.26 5.70
CA ALA A 10 -6.90 11.24 5.27
C ALA A 10 -5.58 11.28 6.07
N GLY A 11 -5.44 12.23 7.00
CA GLY A 11 -4.16 12.43 7.69
C GLY A 11 -3.07 13.04 6.81
N PRO A 12 -1.82 13.11 7.31
CA PRO A 12 -0.71 13.85 6.68
C PRO A 12 -0.09 13.12 5.47
N GLY A 13 -0.28 11.81 5.37
CA GLY A 13 0.27 11.02 4.26
C GLY A 13 0.75 9.63 4.59
N ASP A 14 1.22 9.36 5.81
CA ASP A 14 1.54 8.02 6.29
C ASP A 14 0.25 7.19 6.40
N PRO A 15 0.18 6.01 5.74
CA PRO A 15 -1.01 5.16 5.78
C PRO A 15 -1.41 4.71 7.18
N SER A 16 -0.45 4.51 8.07
CA SER A 16 -0.69 4.07 9.46
C SER A 16 -1.36 5.14 10.34
N LEU A 17 -1.37 6.41 9.88
CA LEU A 17 -2.04 7.51 10.55
C LEU A 17 -3.50 7.72 10.10
N LEU A 18 -4.03 6.85 9.28
CA LEU A 18 -5.45 6.84 8.97
C LEU A 18 -6.26 6.39 10.19
N THR A 19 -7.27 7.16 10.57
CA THR A 19 -8.13 6.74 11.69
C THR A 19 -8.94 5.49 11.31
N LEU A 20 -9.19 4.61 12.29
CA LEU A 20 -10.04 3.42 12.08
C LEU A 20 -11.43 3.79 11.55
N LYS A 21 -11.95 4.95 11.94
CA LYS A 21 -13.24 5.45 11.46
C LYS A 21 -13.18 5.88 10.00
N ALA A 22 -12.08 6.52 9.58
CA ALA A 22 -11.83 6.88 8.19
C ALA A 22 -11.70 5.64 7.29
N LYS A 23 -10.95 4.62 7.73
CA LYS A 23 -10.86 3.34 7.03
C LYS A 23 -12.24 2.71 6.80
N ARG A 24 -13.08 2.63 7.85
CA ARG A 24 -14.44 2.10 7.73
C ARG A 24 -15.34 2.90 6.79
N ALA A 25 -15.15 4.22 6.70
CA ALA A 25 -15.89 5.07 5.77
C ALA A 25 -15.49 4.79 4.32
N ILE A 26 -14.18 4.58 4.06
CA ILE A 26 -13.67 4.18 2.74
C ILE A 26 -14.22 2.81 2.33
N GLU A 27 -14.19 1.83 3.24
CA GLU A 27 -14.68 0.46 2.99
C GLU A 27 -16.18 0.40 2.67
N LYS A 28 -16.96 1.33 3.21
CA LYS A 28 -18.43 1.39 3.05
C LYS A 28 -18.89 2.26 1.87
N ALA A 29 -18.01 3.05 1.28
CA ALA A 29 -18.37 4.00 0.26
C ALA A 29 -18.58 3.34 -1.11
N ASP A 30 -19.68 3.71 -1.79
CA ASP A 30 -19.90 3.38 -3.20
C ASP A 30 -19.07 4.28 -4.12
N VAL A 31 -18.77 5.53 -3.66
CA VAL A 31 -18.00 6.51 -4.41
C VAL A 31 -16.97 7.17 -3.48
N ILE A 32 -15.72 7.25 -3.96
CA ILE A 32 -14.63 7.94 -3.25
C ILE A 32 -14.19 9.14 -4.08
N LEU A 33 -14.36 10.35 -3.51
CA LEU A 33 -13.84 11.57 -4.09
C LEU A 33 -12.55 11.95 -3.37
N TYR A 34 -11.42 12.00 -4.06
CA TYR A 34 -10.11 12.23 -3.44
C TYR A 34 -9.27 13.24 -4.21
N ASP A 35 -8.33 13.89 -3.51
CA ASP A 35 -7.42 14.88 -4.07
C ASP A 35 -5.94 14.45 -3.96
N ARG A 36 -5.04 15.28 -4.51
CA ARG A 36 -3.59 15.01 -4.57
C ARG A 36 -2.92 14.82 -3.19
N LEU A 37 -3.47 15.38 -2.13
CA LEU A 37 -2.88 15.33 -0.80
C LEU A 37 -3.25 14.05 -0.06
N ALA A 38 -4.35 13.39 -0.43
CA ALA A 38 -4.65 12.05 0.07
C ALA A 38 -3.62 11.04 -0.47
N ASN A 39 -3.24 10.06 0.33
CA ASN A 39 -2.37 8.99 -0.13
C ASN A 39 -3.19 7.97 -0.96
N ASN A 40 -2.75 7.67 -2.17
CA ASN A 40 -3.43 6.71 -3.06
C ASN A 40 -3.57 5.31 -2.43
N ARG A 41 -2.69 4.97 -1.48
CA ARG A 41 -2.74 3.73 -0.70
C ARG A 41 -4.11 3.52 -0.01
N PHE A 42 -4.79 4.60 0.37
CA PHE A 42 -6.12 4.51 0.99
C PHE A 42 -7.20 3.99 0.05
N LEU A 43 -7.02 4.14 -1.26
CA LEU A 43 -7.96 3.63 -2.27
C LEU A 43 -7.97 2.09 -2.33
N GLU A 44 -6.97 1.44 -1.75
CA GLU A 44 -6.88 -0.03 -1.66
C GLU A 44 -7.81 -0.59 -0.57
N TYR A 45 -8.26 0.24 0.39
CA TYR A 45 -9.27 -0.16 1.37
C TYR A 45 -10.70 -0.14 0.80
N ALA A 46 -10.91 0.48 -0.36
CA ALA A 46 -12.20 0.54 -1.01
C ALA A 46 -12.60 -0.82 -1.58
N SER A 47 -13.91 -1.06 -1.67
CA SER A 47 -14.44 -2.19 -2.44
C SER A 47 -13.99 -2.11 -3.90
N SER A 48 -13.82 -3.25 -4.56
CA SER A 48 -13.58 -3.34 -6.02
C SER A 48 -14.67 -2.65 -6.82
N GLU A 49 -15.90 -2.64 -6.32
CA GLU A 49 -17.07 -2.02 -6.95
C GLU A 49 -17.17 -0.51 -6.71
N SER A 50 -16.33 0.05 -5.82
CA SER A 50 -16.38 1.48 -5.52
C SER A 50 -15.82 2.32 -6.66
N GLU A 51 -16.57 3.32 -7.09
CA GLU A 51 -16.13 4.32 -8.06
C GLU A 51 -15.11 5.28 -7.41
N LYS A 52 -13.94 5.47 -8.02
CA LYS A 52 -12.86 6.33 -7.50
C LYS A 52 -12.69 7.54 -8.41
N ILE A 53 -13.06 8.73 -7.92
CA ILE A 53 -13.05 9.97 -8.70
C ILE A 53 -11.97 10.91 -8.14
N TYR A 54 -10.98 11.22 -8.95
CA TYR A 54 -9.99 12.22 -8.63
C TYR A 54 -10.53 13.64 -8.85
N VAL A 55 -10.61 14.44 -7.81
CA VAL A 55 -11.12 15.83 -7.88
C VAL A 55 -10.04 16.89 -7.63
N GLY A 56 -8.76 16.48 -7.57
CA GLY A 56 -7.63 17.41 -7.40
C GLY A 56 -7.22 18.10 -8.70
N LYS A 57 -6.40 19.17 -8.58
CA LYS A 57 -5.86 19.90 -9.73
C LYS A 57 -4.80 19.05 -10.45
N LYS A 58 -5.01 18.73 -11.74
CA LYS A 58 -4.02 18.14 -12.66
C LYS A 58 -3.67 19.12 -13.78
N ALA A 59 -2.43 19.12 -14.23
CA ALA A 59 -1.90 20.09 -15.19
C ALA A 59 -2.51 20.04 -16.61
N LYS A 60 -3.28 19.01 -16.98
CA LYS A 60 -3.78 18.80 -18.35
C LYS A 60 -5.25 18.34 -18.47
N ASN A 61 -6.00 18.14 -17.37
CA ASN A 61 -7.39 17.67 -17.42
C ASN A 61 -8.32 18.59 -16.64
N HIS A 62 -9.64 18.42 -16.85
CA HIS A 62 -10.71 19.15 -16.20
C HIS A 62 -10.43 19.34 -14.70
N HIS A 63 -10.42 20.59 -14.25
CA HIS A 63 -10.23 20.96 -12.86
C HIS A 63 -11.60 21.12 -12.21
N TYR A 64 -11.94 20.23 -11.29
CA TYR A 64 -13.15 20.44 -10.49
C TYR A 64 -12.97 21.68 -9.61
N THR A 65 -13.87 22.64 -9.77
CA THR A 65 -14.05 23.74 -8.82
C THR A 65 -14.67 23.22 -7.54
N GLN A 66 -14.60 23.99 -6.46
CA GLN A 66 -15.23 23.60 -5.19
C GLN A 66 -16.74 23.36 -5.36
N SER A 67 -17.43 24.24 -6.11
CA SER A 67 -18.85 24.11 -6.40
C SER A 67 -19.20 22.85 -7.18
N GLU A 68 -18.37 22.48 -8.15
CA GLU A 68 -18.56 21.22 -8.91
C GLU A 68 -18.37 19.98 -8.04
N ILE A 69 -17.42 20.00 -7.09
CA ILE A 69 -17.24 18.90 -6.10
C ILE A 69 -18.47 18.77 -5.21
N GLU A 70 -19.01 19.91 -4.72
CA GLU A 70 -20.21 19.94 -3.89
C GLU A 70 -21.43 19.41 -4.65
N THR A 71 -21.61 19.87 -5.91
CA THR A 71 -22.68 19.37 -6.80
C THR A 71 -22.55 17.88 -7.05
N LEU A 72 -21.35 17.39 -7.36
CA LEU A 72 -21.09 15.97 -7.61
C LEU A 72 -21.44 15.09 -6.39
N MET A 73 -21.11 15.55 -5.18
CA MET A 73 -21.52 14.82 -3.95
C MET A 73 -23.05 14.76 -3.84
N ILE A 74 -23.74 15.87 -4.07
CA ILE A 74 -25.20 15.95 -3.99
C ILE A 74 -25.87 15.03 -5.01
N GLU A 75 -25.42 15.06 -6.26
CA GLU A 75 -25.96 14.23 -7.34
C GLU A 75 -25.80 12.73 -7.05
N LYS A 76 -24.60 12.30 -6.63
CA LYS A 76 -24.32 10.89 -6.33
C LYS A 76 -25.16 10.38 -5.15
N VAL A 77 -25.39 11.19 -4.11
CA VAL A 77 -26.25 10.78 -2.97
C VAL A 77 -27.71 10.67 -3.41
N LYS A 78 -28.20 11.58 -4.26
CA LYS A 78 -29.60 11.53 -4.76
C LYS A 78 -29.91 10.26 -5.55
N VAL A 79 -28.91 9.62 -6.16
CA VAL A 79 -29.07 8.30 -6.82
C VAL A 79 -28.76 7.12 -5.88
N GLY A 80 -28.77 7.36 -4.56
CA GLY A 80 -28.65 6.31 -3.54
C GLY A 80 -27.23 5.87 -3.19
N LYS A 81 -26.19 6.61 -3.64
CA LYS A 81 -24.79 6.25 -3.39
C LYS A 81 -24.24 6.87 -2.11
N THR A 82 -23.58 6.06 -1.29
CA THR A 82 -22.82 6.53 -0.13
C THR A 82 -21.44 7.02 -0.59
N ILE A 83 -21.03 8.22 -0.12
CA ILE A 83 -19.82 8.89 -0.59
C ILE A 83 -18.80 9.02 0.54
N CYS A 84 -17.54 8.76 0.26
CA CYS A 84 -16.40 9.17 1.06
C CYS A 84 -15.65 10.30 0.33
N ARG A 85 -15.76 11.53 0.85
CA ARG A 85 -14.93 12.66 0.43
C ARG A 85 -13.63 12.63 1.23
N LEU A 86 -12.55 12.13 0.64
CA LEU A 86 -11.25 11.91 1.28
C LEU A 86 -10.35 13.13 1.06
N LYS A 87 -9.97 13.83 2.14
CA LYS A 87 -9.24 15.10 2.16
C LYS A 87 -7.93 14.94 2.90
N GLY A 88 -6.81 15.45 2.36
CA GLY A 88 -5.53 15.45 3.07
C GLY A 88 -5.61 16.19 4.41
N GLY A 89 -4.94 15.66 5.45
CA GLY A 89 -4.99 16.21 6.79
C GLY A 89 -6.34 16.02 7.49
N ASP A 90 -6.87 17.08 8.05
CA ASP A 90 -8.20 17.14 8.68
C ASP A 90 -9.16 18.00 7.82
N PRO A 91 -10.41 17.57 7.61
CA PRO A 91 -11.35 18.29 6.75
C PRO A 91 -11.70 19.69 7.26
N PHE A 92 -11.61 19.95 8.58
CA PHE A 92 -11.98 21.22 9.22
C PHE A 92 -10.79 22.12 9.54
N VAL A 93 -9.54 21.67 9.27
CA VAL A 93 -8.34 22.50 9.43
C VAL A 93 -7.82 22.91 8.05
N TYR A 94 -8.22 24.09 7.58
CA TYR A 94 -7.91 24.63 6.24
C TYR A 94 -8.28 23.70 5.07
N GLY A 95 -9.20 22.77 5.31
CA GLY A 95 -9.65 21.78 4.34
C GLY A 95 -10.97 22.12 3.63
N ARG A 96 -11.58 23.26 3.91
CA ARG A 96 -12.89 23.70 3.38
C ARG A 96 -14.05 22.74 3.68
N GLY A 97 -13.87 21.79 4.61
CA GLY A 97 -14.91 20.82 4.97
C GLY A 97 -16.18 21.47 5.55
N GLY A 98 -16.03 22.63 6.19
CA GLY A 98 -17.18 23.41 6.67
C GLY A 98 -18.08 23.91 5.54
N GLU A 99 -17.50 24.38 4.44
CA GLU A 99 -18.24 24.81 3.25
C GLU A 99 -19.00 23.63 2.63
N GLU A 100 -18.32 22.48 2.43
CA GLU A 100 -18.92 21.25 1.94
C GLU A 100 -20.08 20.78 2.85
N ALA A 101 -19.89 20.79 4.18
CA ALA A 101 -20.91 20.38 5.14
C ALA A 101 -22.17 21.29 5.10
N LEU A 102 -21.98 22.61 4.98
CA LEU A 102 -23.07 23.57 4.87
C LEU A 102 -23.89 23.33 3.58
N LYS A 103 -23.22 23.07 2.45
CA LYS A 103 -23.89 22.76 1.18
C LYS A 103 -24.70 21.46 1.23
N LEU A 104 -24.15 20.43 1.88
CA LEU A 104 -24.88 19.17 2.09
C LEU A 104 -26.12 19.38 2.97
N LYS A 105 -25.99 20.18 4.03
CA LYS A 105 -27.12 20.53 4.91
C LYS A 105 -28.21 21.31 4.16
N GLU A 106 -27.83 22.31 3.35
CA GLU A 106 -28.75 23.08 2.51
C GLU A 106 -29.51 22.17 1.53
N ALA A 107 -28.85 21.11 1.02
CA ALA A 107 -29.44 20.12 0.12
C ALA A 107 -30.26 19.02 0.84
N GLY A 108 -30.37 19.05 2.18
CA GLY A 108 -31.07 18.06 2.98
C GLY A 108 -30.39 16.68 3.00
N ILE A 109 -29.08 16.65 2.78
CA ILE A 109 -28.29 15.39 2.71
C ILE A 109 -27.65 15.12 4.06
N ASP A 110 -27.78 13.86 4.51
CA ASP A 110 -27.14 13.36 5.72
C ASP A 110 -25.63 13.26 5.52
N PHE A 111 -24.85 13.76 6.48
CA PHE A 111 -23.40 13.70 6.42
C PHE A 111 -22.79 13.42 7.79
N GLU A 112 -21.57 12.94 7.76
CA GLU A 112 -20.75 12.71 8.95
C GLU A 112 -19.33 13.22 8.72
N ILE A 113 -18.80 13.97 9.72
CA ILE A 113 -17.43 14.49 9.66
C ILE A 113 -16.53 13.53 10.42
N ILE A 114 -15.50 13.06 9.73
CA ILE A 114 -14.51 12.14 10.32
C ILE A 114 -13.17 12.89 10.38
N PRO A 115 -12.66 13.16 11.58
CA PRO A 115 -11.40 13.87 11.72
C PRO A 115 -10.22 13.05 11.18
N GLY A 116 -9.22 13.76 10.72
CA GLY A 116 -7.90 13.22 10.39
C GLY A 116 -6.81 13.96 11.16
N ILE A 117 -5.59 13.43 11.20
CA ILE A 117 -4.47 14.10 11.82
C ILE A 117 -4.04 15.26 10.91
N SER A 118 -4.17 16.49 11.40
CA SER A 118 -3.79 17.68 10.63
C SER A 118 -2.28 17.69 10.34
N SER A 119 -1.91 18.09 9.11
CA SER A 119 -0.52 18.29 8.73
C SER A 119 0.20 19.32 9.59
N SER A 120 -0.52 20.30 10.17
CA SER A 120 0.06 21.29 11.08
C SER A 120 0.64 20.68 12.36
N LEU A 121 0.15 19.52 12.78
CA LEU A 121 0.62 18.80 13.96
C LEU A 121 1.58 17.66 13.57
N ALA A 122 1.20 16.85 12.62
CA ALA A 122 1.96 15.65 12.27
C ALA A 122 3.27 15.94 11.52
N VAL A 123 3.27 16.90 10.60
CA VAL A 123 4.47 17.18 9.78
C VAL A 123 5.65 17.69 10.61
N PRO A 124 5.48 18.63 11.55
CA PRO A 124 6.55 18.99 12.49
C PRO A 124 7.04 17.80 13.33
N LEU A 125 6.12 16.96 13.83
CA LEU A 125 6.45 15.78 14.64
C LEU A 125 7.36 14.81 13.82
N TYR A 126 7.02 14.54 12.57
CA TYR A 126 7.82 13.68 11.67
C TYR A 126 9.18 14.31 11.31
N ALA A 127 9.30 15.63 11.42
CA ALA A 127 10.58 16.31 11.31
C ALA A 127 11.37 16.36 12.64
N GLY A 128 10.87 15.75 13.72
CA GLY A 128 11.50 15.82 15.05
C GLY A 128 11.36 17.18 15.72
N ILE A 129 10.29 17.94 15.41
CA ILE A 129 10.02 19.27 15.94
C ILE A 129 8.73 19.24 16.77
N PRO A 130 8.79 19.20 18.10
CA PRO A 130 7.61 19.34 18.94
C PRO A 130 7.09 20.79 18.88
N LEU A 131 5.77 20.98 18.79
CA LEU A 131 5.19 22.33 18.75
C LEU A 131 5.20 23.03 20.12
N THR A 132 5.20 22.24 21.19
CA THR A 132 5.33 22.69 22.58
C THR A 132 6.40 21.86 23.28
N GLN A 133 7.14 22.50 24.20
CA GLN A 133 8.16 21.84 25.02
C GLN A 133 8.26 22.57 26.36
N ARG A 134 8.23 21.85 27.46
CA ARG A 134 8.38 22.42 28.81
C ARG A 134 9.65 23.28 28.87
N HIS A 135 9.54 24.47 29.44
CA HIS A 135 10.60 25.47 29.57
C HIS A 135 11.09 26.09 28.26
N LEU A 136 10.52 25.76 27.10
CA LEU A 136 10.94 26.31 25.80
C LEU A 136 9.79 26.95 25.02
N ALA A 137 8.63 26.27 24.95
CA ALA A 137 7.47 26.74 24.22
C ALA A 137 6.18 26.23 24.88
N SER A 138 5.37 27.14 25.43
CA SER A 138 4.10 26.87 26.10
C SER A 138 2.89 27.15 25.23
N SER A 139 3.10 27.86 24.12
CA SER A 139 2.04 28.30 23.21
C SER A 139 2.43 28.06 21.75
N PHE A 140 1.43 27.70 20.92
CA PHE A 140 1.60 27.71 19.48
C PHE A 140 0.33 28.17 18.77
N ALA A 141 0.50 28.70 17.55
CA ALA A 141 -0.60 29.05 16.67
C ALA A 141 -0.39 28.41 15.29
N VAL A 142 -1.51 28.10 14.63
CA VAL A 142 -1.53 27.61 13.24
C VAL A 142 -2.24 28.65 12.39
N ILE A 143 -1.58 29.16 11.35
CA ILE A 143 -2.14 30.13 10.41
C ILE A 143 -1.99 29.65 8.97
N THR A 144 -2.75 30.26 8.05
CA THR A 144 -2.54 30.09 6.62
C THR A 144 -1.70 31.22 6.05
N GLY A 145 -0.72 30.90 5.21
CA GLY A 145 0.03 31.90 4.43
C GLY A 145 -0.68 32.37 3.17
N HIS A 146 -1.84 31.78 2.85
CA HIS A 146 -2.61 32.13 1.66
C HIS A 146 -4.09 32.27 2.03
N GLU A 147 -4.60 33.49 1.96
CA GLU A 147 -6.03 33.79 2.04
C GLU A 147 -6.65 33.83 0.64
N ALA A 148 -7.97 33.75 0.55
CA ALA A 148 -8.69 33.82 -0.73
C ALA A 148 -8.34 35.12 -1.49
N ALA A 149 -8.17 35.00 -2.81
CA ALA A 149 -7.71 36.11 -3.66
C ALA A 149 -8.73 37.25 -3.79
N ASP A 150 -9.98 37.03 -3.40
CA ASP A 150 -11.09 37.97 -3.43
C ASP A 150 -11.16 38.89 -2.17
N LYS A 151 -10.27 38.70 -1.18
CA LYS A 151 -10.20 39.54 0.00
C LYS A 151 -9.34 40.79 -0.25
N GLU A 152 -9.94 41.96 -0.16
CA GLU A 152 -9.25 43.24 -0.28
C GLU A 152 -8.23 43.47 0.85
N LYS A 153 -8.45 42.89 2.04
CA LYS A 153 -7.54 42.98 3.18
C LYS A 153 -7.38 41.63 3.86
N SER A 154 -6.13 41.28 4.25
CA SER A 154 -5.84 40.13 5.09
C SER A 154 -6.59 40.25 6.43
N THR A 155 -7.28 39.17 6.82
CA THR A 155 -7.92 39.09 8.15
C THR A 155 -6.97 38.55 9.20
N ILE A 156 -5.76 38.11 8.81
CA ILE A 156 -4.76 37.55 9.72
C ILE A 156 -3.76 38.64 10.08
N ASP A 157 -3.77 39.04 11.35
CA ASP A 157 -2.74 39.90 11.94
C ASP A 157 -1.55 39.04 12.39
N ILE A 158 -0.67 38.72 11.42
CA ILE A 158 0.49 37.85 11.65
C ILE A 158 1.40 38.46 12.73
N GLU A 159 1.54 39.77 12.76
CA GLU A 159 2.40 40.50 13.71
C GLU A 159 1.94 40.24 15.14
N LYS A 160 0.66 40.43 15.43
CA LYS A 160 0.11 40.19 16.77
C LYS A 160 0.19 38.73 17.16
N ILE A 161 -0.14 37.81 16.24
CA ILE A 161 -0.08 36.37 16.51
C ILE A 161 1.37 35.97 16.80
N ALA A 162 2.32 36.35 15.93
CA ALA A 162 3.72 36.01 16.08
C ALA A 162 4.32 36.54 17.38
N ALA A 163 3.92 37.76 17.83
CA ALA A 163 4.35 38.30 19.11
C ALA A 163 3.79 37.53 20.32
N ALA A 164 2.58 36.95 20.19
CA ALA A 164 1.85 36.31 21.29
C ALA A 164 2.20 34.82 21.52
N VAL A 165 2.82 34.15 20.56
CA VAL A 165 3.08 32.69 20.67
C VAL A 165 4.57 32.36 20.57
N ASP A 166 4.97 31.25 21.21
CA ASP A 166 6.34 30.75 21.16
C ASP A 166 6.64 30.06 19.82
N THR A 167 5.68 29.31 19.31
CA THR A 167 5.79 28.58 18.06
C THR A 167 4.71 29.00 17.08
N LEU A 168 5.10 29.38 15.86
CA LEU A 168 4.17 29.67 14.77
C LEU A 168 4.27 28.63 13.69
N VAL A 169 3.14 28.01 13.31
CA VAL A 169 3.02 27.07 12.21
C VAL A 169 2.26 27.71 11.06
N VAL A 170 2.87 27.76 9.87
CA VAL A 170 2.23 28.36 8.69
C VAL A 170 2.00 27.31 7.63
N LEU A 171 0.73 27.10 7.28
CA LEU A 171 0.31 26.26 6.16
C LEU A 171 0.18 27.10 4.90
N MET A 172 0.41 26.48 3.73
CA MET A 172 0.27 27.15 2.41
C MET A 172 1.12 28.43 2.27
N GLY A 173 2.22 28.56 3.03
CA GLY A 173 3.02 29.77 3.13
C GLY A 173 4.26 29.84 2.24
N VAL A 174 4.63 28.77 1.49
CA VAL A 174 5.90 28.74 0.74
C VAL A 174 5.99 29.86 -0.29
N GLY A 175 4.93 30.12 -1.05
CA GLY A 175 4.90 31.18 -2.07
C GLY A 175 4.93 32.61 -1.51
N LYS A 176 4.69 32.79 -0.21
CA LYS A 176 4.72 34.08 0.50
C LYS A 176 5.71 34.08 1.66
N LEU A 177 6.73 33.19 1.60
CA LEU A 177 7.69 33.02 2.70
C LEU A 177 8.40 34.32 3.06
N ALA A 178 8.88 35.08 2.08
CA ALA A 178 9.57 36.37 2.32
C ALA A 178 8.69 37.35 3.07
N GLN A 179 7.42 37.54 2.65
CA GLN A 179 6.46 38.41 3.34
C GLN A 179 6.15 37.91 4.76
N THR A 180 6.01 36.59 4.94
CA THR A 180 5.77 36.01 6.27
C THR A 180 6.95 36.28 7.20
N VAL A 181 8.19 36.11 6.73
CA VAL A 181 9.41 36.37 7.49
C VAL A 181 9.50 37.84 7.87
N GLU A 182 9.27 38.75 6.93
CA GLU A 182 9.27 40.22 7.18
C GLU A 182 8.26 40.61 8.29
N ARG A 183 7.03 40.12 8.20
CA ARG A 183 5.98 40.39 9.19
C ARG A 183 6.33 39.82 10.56
N VAL A 184 6.93 38.63 10.64
CA VAL A 184 7.38 38.01 11.89
C VAL A 184 8.55 38.78 12.51
N LEU A 185 9.45 39.33 11.70
CA LEU A 185 10.52 40.24 12.18
C LEU A 185 9.95 41.57 12.69
N THR A 186 8.98 42.15 11.97
CA THR A 186 8.25 43.37 12.41
C THR A 186 7.51 43.13 13.72
N ALA A 187 7.04 41.92 13.99
CA ALA A 187 6.46 41.53 15.28
C ALA A 187 7.46 41.46 16.44
N GLY A 188 8.75 41.73 16.20
CA GLY A 188 9.81 41.75 17.21
C GLY A 188 10.50 40.39 17.43
N LYS A 189 10.23 39.37 16.62
CA LYS A 189 11.02 38.11 16.69
C LYS A 189 12.45 38.37 16.21
N SER A 190 13.44 37.82 16.91
CA SER A 190 14.85 37.94 16.57
C SER A 190 15.15 37.39 15.17
N PRO A 191 16.04 38.03 14.35
CA PRO A 191 16.54 37.46 13.10
C PRO A 191 17.18 36.06 13.25
N GLY A 192 17.68 35.75 14.46
CA GLY A 192 18.21 34.42 14.81
C GLY A 192 17.15 33.37 15.15
N THR A 193 15.86 33.74 15.18
CA THR A 193 14.79 32.78 15.51
C THR A 193 14.81 31.62 14.50
N PRO A 194 14.88 30.36 14.97
CA PRO A 194 14.94 29.16 14.10
C PRO A 194 13.67 28.97 13.29
N VAL A 195 13.85 28.54 12.06
CA VAL A 195 12.76 28.23 11.11
C VAL A 195 13.04 26.88 10.44
N ALA A 196 12.00 26.06 10.27
CA ALA A 196 12.02 24.85 9.46
C ALA A 196 10.89 24.87 8.41
N LEU A 197 11.18 24.41 7.22
CA LEU A 197 10.18 24.05 6.20
C LEU A 197 10.24 22.56 5.98
N VAL A 198 9.10 21.88 6.12
CA VAL A 198 8.99 20.42 5.95
C VAL A 198 8.03 20.13 4.81
N ARG A 199 8.56 19.54 3.74
CA ARG A 199 7.83 19.19 2.54
C ARG A 199 7.48 17.70 2.54
N TRP A 200 6.27 17.36 2.10
CA TRP A 200 5.79 15.97 2.03
C TRP A 200 5.98 15.20 3.35
N GLY A 201 5.79 15.89 4.49
CA GLY A 201 5.96 15.28 5.80
C GLY A 201 5.18 13.99 5.96
N SER A 202 5.74 13.05 6.71
CA SER A 202 5.25 11.69 6.93
C SER A 202 5.23 10.77 5.70
N ARG A 203 5.84 11.17 4.60
CA ARG A 203 5.99 10.34 3.40
C ARG A 203 7.46 10.04 3.12
N SER A 204 7.74 8.97 2.40
CA SER A 204 9.10 8.58 2.00
C SER A 204 9.93 9.74 1.43
N LYS A 205 9.30 10.62 0.66
CA LYS A 205 9.95 11.80 0.05
C LYS A 205 9.95 13.04 0.93
N GLN A 206 9.86 12.90 2.26
CA GLN A 206 9.99 14.04 3.18
C GLN A 206 11.33 14.72 3.00
N GLN A 207 11.30 16.05 2.96
CA GLN A 207 12.47 16.93 2.90
C GLN A 207 12.31 18.06 3.90
N THR A 208 13.37 18.35 4.64
CA THR A 208 13.37 19.44 5.61
C THR A 208 14.50 20.41 5.36
N ILE A 209 14.18 21.70 5.27
CA ILE A 209 15.17 22.80 5.26
C ILE A 209 15.07 23.54 6.57
N THR A 210 16.22 23.81 7.22
CA THR A 210 16.31 24.58 8.44
C THR A 210 17.20 25.81 8.26
N GLY A 211 16.86 26.86 8.97
CA GLY A 211 17.59 28.11 9.00
C GLY A 211 17.13 29.01 10.14
N THR A 212 17.33 30.31 9.96
CA THR A 212 16.81 31.36 10.84
C THR A 212 15.97 32.33 10.03
N LEU A 213 15.22 33.20 10.66
CA LEU A 213 14.48 34.26 9.97
C LEU A 213 15.38 35.09 9.05
N ALA A 214 16.68 35.28 9.41
CA ALA A 214 17.63 36.02 8.61
C ALA A 214 18.02 35.36 7.29
N ASN A 215 17.96 34.02 7.19
CA ASN A 215 18.53 33.30 6.02
C ASN A 215 17.62 32.27 5.38
N ILE A 216 16.46 31.98 5.96
CA ILE A 216 15.61 30.89 5.48
C ILE A 216 15.07 31.12 4.06
N VAL A 217 14.77 32.37 3.69
CA VAL A 217 14.27 32.72 2.35
C VAL A 217 15.32 32.35 1.31
N GLN A 218 16.55 32.81 1.48
CA GLN A 218 17.66 32.49 0.58
C GLN A 218 17.90 30.98 0.44
N LYS A 219 17.88 30.25 1.57
CA LYS A 219 18.06 28.79 1.56
C LYS A 219 16.98 28.06 0.77
N VAL A 220 15.73 28.47 0.92
CA VAL A 220 14.58 27.90 0.22
C VAL A 220 14.65 28.16 -1.28
N GLU A 221 15.06 29.36 -1.68
CA GLU A 221 15.29 29.73 -3.09
C GLU A 221 16.43 28.91 -3.72
N GLN A 222 17.59 28.86 -3.06
CA GLN A 222 18.76 28.09 -3.51
C GLN A 222 18.44 26.60 -3.69
N ALA A 223 17.63 26.03 -2.79
CA ALA A 223 17.22 24.64 -2.86
C ALA A 223 16.04 24.39 -3.83
N ASN A 224 15.51 25.43 -4.49
CA ASN A 224 14.30 25.34 -5.32
C ASN A 224 13.16 24.57 -4.61
N PHE A 225 12.96 24.85 -3.33
CA PHE A 225 12.05 24.11 -2.46
C PHE A 225 10.59 24.50 -2.75
N LYS A 226 9.77 23.51 -3.12
CA LYS A 226 8.42 23.72 -3.65
C LYS A 226 7.32 23.25 -2.69
N PRO A 227 6.10 23.80 -2.78
CA PRO A 227 4.95 23.28 -2.04
C PRO A 227 4.60 21.83 -2.48
N PRO A 228 3.86 21.06 -1.64
CA PRO A 228 3.30 21.48 -0.36
C PRO A 228 4.33 21.39 0.78
N ALA A 229 4.31 22.34 1.70
CA ALA A 229 5.15 22.29 2.89
C ALA A 229 4.48 22.99 4.08
N VAL A 230 4.91 22.59 5.28
CA VAL A 230 4.57 23.23 6.55
C VAL A 230 5.79 24.03 7.00
N ILE A 231 5.58 25.27 7.42
CA ILE A 231 6.62 26.15 7.97
C ILE A 231 6.45 26.17 9.49
N VAL A 232 7.54 26.00 10.24
CA VAL A 232 7.56 26.09 11.70
C VAL A 232 8.59 27.14 12.10
N ILE A 233 8.18 28.11 12.88
CA ILE A 233 9.00 29.24 13.37
C ILE A 233 9.00 29.22 14.89
N GLY A 234 10.16 29.13 15.52
CA GLY A 234 10.31 29.11 16.97
C GLY A 234 11.50 28.28 17.44
N SER A 235 11.88 28.47 18.72
CA SER A 235 13.05 27.81 19.33
C SER A 235 12.98 26.27 19.33
N VAL A 236 11.78 25.69 19.28
CA VAL A 236 11.54 24.24 19.21
C VAL A 236 12.18 23.59 17.98
N VAL A 237 12.42 24.34 16.91
CA VAL A 237 13.08 23.84 15.69
C VAL A 237 14.49 23.31 16.00
N ASN A 238 15.18 23.86 16.98
CA ASN A 238 16.51 23.39 17.37
C ASN A 238 16.52 21.98 17.93
N LEU A 239 15.41 21.52 18.51
CA LEU A 239 15.28 20.17 19.08
C LEU A 239 15.34 19.08 18.01
N ARG A 240 15.10 19.44 16.74
CA ARG A 240 15.23 18.51 15.62
C ARG A 240 16.60 17.82 15.57
N LYS A 241 17.67 18.48 15.99
CA LYS A 241 19.02 17.90 15.99
C LYS A 241 19.09 16.59 16.77
N GLU A 242 18.33 16.52 17.88
CA GLU A 242 18.29 15.36 18.77
C GLU A 242 17.09 14.45 18.50
N LEU A 243 15.99 15.02 17.97
CA LEU A 243 14.70 14.33 17.86
C LEU A 243 14.36 13.88 16.43
N SER A 244 15.23 14.07 15.46
CA SER A 244 15.01 13.59 14.09
C SER A 244 15.02 12.06 14.04
N TRP A 245 13.86 11.44 14.02
CA TRP A 245 13.72 10.00 14.02
C TRP A 245 13.31 9.43 12.65
N PHE A 246 12.41 10.13 11.95
CA PHE A 246 11.85 9.64 10.70
C PHE A 246 12.83 9.77 9.52
N GLU A 247 13.55 10.88 9.44
CA GLU A 247 14.54 11.11 8.37
C GLU A 247 15.84 10.31 8.55
N ASN A 248 16.00 9.63 9.69
CA ASN A 248 17.10 8.69 9.94
C ASN A 248 16.74 7.24 9.57
N LYS A 249 15.53 6.99 9.08
CA LYS A 249 15.11 5.65 8.65
C LYS A 249 15.78 5.25 7.34
N LYS A 250 16.11 3.96 7.21
CA LYS A 250 17.01 3.43 6.19
C LYS A 250 16.46 3.51 4.76
N LEU A 251 15.16 3.41 4.62
CA LEU A 251 14.50 3.42 3.31
C LEU A 251 13.89 4.77 2.95
N LEU A 252 14.21 5.84 3.70
CA LEU A 252 13.74 7.17 3.36
C LEU A 252 14.15 7.55 1.93
N GLY A 253 13.21 8.01 1.13
CA GLY A 253 13.42 8.39 -0.27
C GLY A 253 13.48 7.21 -1.24
N LYS A 254 13.37 5.95 -0.77
CA LYS A 254 13.44 4.78 -1.61
C LYS A 254 12.07 4.34 -2.10
N ASN A 255 11.95 4.15 -3.42
CA ASN A 255 10.76 3.61 -4.09
C ASN A 255 11.01 2.15 -4.45
N ILE A 256 10.30 1.25 -3.80
CA ILE A 256 10.51 -0.20 -3.90
C ILE A 256 9.31 -0.85 -4.58
N LEU A 257 9.54 -1.53 -5.70
CA LEU A 257 8.51 -2.27 -6.42
C LEU A 257 8.26 -3.62 -5.74
N VAL A 258 7.00 -3.87 -5.34
CA VAL A 258 6.55 -5.11 -4.71
C VAL A 258 5.67 -5.89 -5.67
N THR A 259 6.18 -7.01 -6.22
CA THR A 259 5.50 -7.82 -7.27
C THR A 259 4.62 -8.93 -6.72
N ARG A 260 4.53 -9.07 -5.40
CA ARG A 260 3.81 -10.16 -4.73
C ARG A 260 2.29 -10.00 -4.83
N PRO A 261 1.48 -11.11 -4.85
CA PRO A 261 0.01 -11.04 -4.83
C PRO A 261 -0.56 -10.30 -3.63
N ASN A 262 -1.68 -9.61 -3.83
CA ASN A 262 -2.31 -8.62 -2.97
C ASN A 262 -2.30 -8.96 -1.46
N LYS A 263 -2.95 -10.06 -1.07
CA LYS A 263 -3.09 -10.42 0.36
C LYS A 263 -1.77 -10.81 1.04
N GLN A 264 -0.77 -11.18 0.26
CA GLN A 264 0.54 -11.60 0.77
C GLN A 264 1.58 -10.46 0.76
N ALA A 265 1.29 -9.35 0.08
CA ALA A 265 2.17 -8.20 0.00
C ALA A 265 2.05 -7.26 1.21
N ILE A 266 0.92 -7.28 1.93
CA ILE A 266 0.57 -6.28 2.94
C ILE A 266 1.67 -6.16 4.00
N SER A 267 2.09 -7.27 4.62
CA SER A 267 3.13 -7.24 5.67
C SER A 267 4.47 -6.71 5.14
N PHE A 268 4.85 -7.06 3.92
CA PHE A 268 6.09 -6.59 3.33
C PHE A 268 6.03 -5.09 3.00
N ILE A 269 4.90 -4.61 2.53
CA ILE A 269 4.66 -3.19 2.28
C ILE A 269 4.71 -2.40 3.59
N GLU A 270 4.07 -2.90 4.65
CA GLU A 270 4.10 -2.28 5.98
C GLU A 270 5.54 -2.19 6.51
N MET A 271 6.35 -3.25 6.41
CA MET A 271 7.77 -3.22 6.80
C MET A 271 8.57 -2.16 6.03
N ILE A 272 8.34 -2.01 4.71
CA ILE A 272 8.97 -0.97 3.89
C ILE A 272 8.54 0.42 4.34
N GLU A 273 7.24 0.63 4.57
CA GLU A 273 6.65 1.90 5.00
C GLU A 273 7.10 2.27 6.44
N GLU A 274 7.24 1.29 7.33
CA GLU A 274 7.79 1.49 8.67
C GLU A 274 9.22 2.00 8.65
N GLU A 275 10.03 1.65 7.65
CA GLU A 275 11.37 2.20 7.42
C GLU A 275 11.38 3.43 6.51
N ALA A 276 10.24 4.12 6.40
CA ALA A 276 10.03 5.32 5.58
C ALA A 276 10.26 5.10 4.08
N GLY A 277 10.25 3.89 3.59
CA GLY A 277 10.24 3.57 2.17
C GLY A 277 8.87 3.82 1.53
N SER A 278 8.83 3.92 0.22
CA SER A 278 7.61 3.95 -0.58
C SER A 278 7.46 2.61 -1.30
N ALA A 279 6.47 1.82 -0.92
CA ALA A 279 6.17 0.58 -1.61
C ALA A 279 5.24 0.85 -2.80
N LEU A 280 5.70 0.56 -4.02
CA LEU A 280 4.87 0.55 -5.21
C LEU A 280 4.33 -0.87 -5.41
N PHE A 281 3.04 -1.01 -5.20
CA PHE A 281 2.37 -2.30 -5.32
C PHE A 281 2.06 -2.63 -6.79
N ALA A 282 2.71 -3.68 -7.30
CA ALA A 282 2.62 -4.17 -8.68
C ALA A 282 2.38 -5.68 -8.72
N PRO A 283 1.22 -6.17 -8.25
CA PRO A 283 0.94 -7.59 -8.26
C PRO A 283 0.97 -8.11 -9.70
N THR A 284 1.69 -9.19 -9.91
CA THR A 284 1.78 -9.83 -11.24
C THR A 284 0.75 -10.93 -11.42
N ILE A 285 0.18 -11.41 -10.32
CA ILE A 285 -0.87 -12.43 -10.29
C ILE A 285 -1.92 -12.09 -9.23
N GLU A 286 -3.14 -12.53 -9.49
CA GLU A 286 -4.25 -12.52 -8.55
C GLU A 286 -4.75 -13.94 -8.33
N ILE A 287 -5.06 -14.27 -7.08
CA ILE A 287 -5.64 -15.55 -6.70
C ILE A 287 -7.16 -15.39 -6.59
N LYS A 288 -7.89 -16.07 -7.43
CA LYS A 288 -9.36 -16.06 -7.48
C LYS A 288 -9.93 -17.45 -7.19
N ALA A 289 -11.22 -17.49 -6.87
CA ALA A 289 -11.93 -18.76 -6.82
C ALA A 289 -11.84 -19.49 -8.18
N ALA A 290 -11.87 -20.81 -8.16
CA ALA A 290 -11.90 -21.62 -9.36
C ALA A 290 -13.04 -21.18 -10.31
N GLY A 291 -12.77 -21.13 -11.60
CA GLY A 291 -13.77 -20.74 -12.60
C GLY A 291 -14.96 -21.71 -12.65
N ASN A 292 -14.68 -23.00 -12.42
CA ASN A 292 -15.69 -24.02 -12.21
C ASN A 292 -15.48 -24.67 -10.84
N ILE A 293 -16.22 -24.20 -9.85
CA ILE A 293 -16.16 -24.73 -8.48
C ILE A 293 -16.85 -26.08 -8.31
N GLY A 294 -17.64 -26.54 -9.30
CA GLY A 294 -18.42 -27.78 -9.23
C GLY A 294 -17.62 -29.03 -8.86
N PRO A 295 -16.38 -29.25 -9.39
CA PRO A 295 -15.55 -30.37 -8.97
C PRO A 295 -15.15 -30.33 -7.49
N LEU A 296 -14.82 -29.15 -6.95
CA LEU A 296 -14.51 -28.97 -5.53
C LEU A 296 -15.76 -29.18 -4.67
N GLN A 297 -16.90 -28.65 -5.08
CA GLN A 297 -18.20 -28.86 -4.40
C GLN A 297 -18.51 -30.35 -4.27
N LYS A 298 -18.47 -31.09 -5.39
CA LYS A 298 -18.72 -32.54 -5.39
C LYS A 298 -17.72 -33.33 -4.54
N ALA A 299 -16.45 -32.86 -4.47
CA ALA A 299 -15.47 -33.51 -3.62
C ALA A 299 -15.75 -33.28 -2.14
N VAL A 300 -16.21 -32.06 -1.77
CA VAL A 300 -16.61 -31.72 -0.38
C VAL A 300 -17.93 -32.40 0.00
N ASP A 301 -18.87 -32.57 -0.92
CA ASP A 301 -20.13 -33.33 -0.69
C ASP A 301 -19.88 -34.82 -0.41
N ASN A 302 -18.72 -35.36 -0.82
CA ASN A 302 -18.42 -36.79 -0.74
C ASN A 302 -17.06 -37.03 -0.05
N LEU A 303 -16.77 -36.32 1.05
CA LEU A 303 -15.50 -36.43 1.78
C LEU A 303 -15.24 -37.84 2.32
N GLU A 304 -16.26 -38.61 2.64
CA GLU A 304 -16.16 -39.99 3.11
C GLU A 304 -15.50 -40.95 2.08
N ASN A 305 -15.46 -40.58 0.80
CA ASN A 305 -14.77 -41.35 -0.23
C ASN A 305 -13.26 -41.17 -0.24
N TYR A 306 -12.70 -40.26 0.57
CA TYR A 306 -11.29 -39.97 0.63
C TYR A 306 -10.70 -40.32 1.99
N SER A 307 -9.58 -41.05 1.95
CA SER A 307 -8.82 -41.40 3.17
C SER A 307 -7.74 -40.36 3.52
N HIS A 308 -7.32 -39.57 2.50
CA HIS A 308 -6.21 -38.61 2.64
C HIS A 308 -6.54 -37.28 1.95
N LEU A 309 -6.12 -36.18 2.58
CA LEU A 309 -6.24 -34.82 2.06
C LEU A 309 -4.84 -34.17 2.04
N ILE A 310 -4.38 -33.74 0.87
CA ILE A 310 -3.05 -33.13 0.74
C ILE A 310 -3.19 -31.67 0.28
N PHE A 311 -2.71 -30.75 1.12
CA PHE A 311 -2.62 -29.33 0.79
C PHE A 311 -1.20 -28.96 0.36
N THR A 312 -1.05 -28.49 -0.87
CA THR A 312 0.23 -28.04 -1.42
C THR A 312 0.41 -26.52 -1.36
N SER A 313 -0.58 -25.79 -0.83
CA SER A 313 -0.51 -24.33 -0.71
C SER A 313 -1.47 -23.78 0.36
N VAL A 314 -1.15 -22.61 0.89
CA VAL A 314 -2.03 -21.82 1.79
C VAL A 314 -3.38 -21.53 1.15
N ASN A 315 -3.40 -21.21 -0.16
CA ASN A 315 -4.63 -20.92 -0.88
C ASN A 315 -5.52 -22.17 -1.04
N GLY A 316 -4.91 -23.35 -1.26
CA GLY A 316 -5.65 -24.62 -1.26
C GLY A 316 -6.42 -24.84 0.04
N VAL A 317 -5.77 -24.58 1.20
CA VAL A 317 -6.45 -24.65 2.49
C VAL A 317 -7.60 -23.62 2.55
N LYS A 318 -7.34 -22.35 2.23
CA LYS A 318 -8.35 -21.28 2.31
C LYS A 318 -9.59 -21.57 1.48
N TYR A 319 -9.43 -21.88 0.21
CA TYR A 319 -10.57 -22.12 -0.69
C TYR A 319 -11.32 -23.41 -0.34
N PHE A 320 -10.61 -24.45 0.10
CA PHE A 320 -11.25 -25.67 0.59
C PHE A 320 -12.09 -25.40 1.85
N MET A 321 -11.55 -24.68 2.83
CA MET A 321 -12.27 -24.32 4.06
C MET A 321 -13.46 -23.39 3.79
N GLN A 322 -13.33 -22.45 2.83
CA GLN A 322 -14.43 -21.62 2.38
C GLN A 322 -15.57 -22.46 1.77
N GLU A 323 -15.24 -23.46 0.98
CA GLU A 323 -16.24 -24.35 0.38
C GLU A 323 -16.89 -25.23 1.44
N LEU A 324 -16.13 -25.76 2.40
CA LEU A 324 -16.67 -26.52 3.53
C LEU A 324 -17.71 -25.68 4.31
N ASN A 325 -17.35 -24.43 4.64
CA ASN A 325 -18.26 -23.50 5.32
C ASN A 325 -19.48 -23.15 4.47
N ARG A 326 -19.32 -22.95 3.15
CA ARG A 326 -20.43 -22.66 2.23
C ARG A 326 -21.47 -23.77 2.20
N GLN A 327 -21.01 -25.02 2.32
CA GLN A 327 -21.88 -26.20 2.42
C GLN A 327 -22.41 -26.46 3.83
N GLN A 328 -22.18 -25.53 4.78
CA GLN A 328 -22.58 -25.64 6.18
C GLN A 328 -22.00 -26.89 6.90
N LEU A 329 -20.85 -27.38 6.42
CA LEU A 329 -20.09 -28.45 7.04
C LEU A 329 -19.05 -27.85 8.01
N ASP A 330 -18.69 -28.60 9.04
CA ASP A 330 -17.62 -28.23 9.97
C ASP A 330 -16.47 -29.25 9.94
N LEU A 331 -15.47 -29.04 10.81
CA LEU A 331 -14.27 -29.89 10.85
C LEU A 331 -14.54 -31.38 11.11
N ARG A 332 -15.68 -31.72 11.66
CA ARG A 332 -16.11 -33.12 11.90
C ARG A 332 -16.27 -33.89 10.58
N ALA A 333 -16.56 -33.18 9.50
CA ALA A 333 -16.62 -33.79 8.15
C ALA A 333 -15.27 -34.35 7.68
N LEU A 334 -14.17 -33.93 8.31
CA LEU A 334 -12.79 -34.41 8.02
C LEU A 334 -12.37 -35.56 8.96
N ALA A 335 -13.25 -36.01 9.85
CA ALA A 335 -12.92 -37.08 10.80
C ALA A 335 -12.53 -38.36 10.06
N GLY A 336 -11.41 -38.96 10.48
CA GLY A 336 -10.90 -40.18 9.88
C GLY A 336 -9.99 -39.97 8.67
N MET A 337 -9.93 -38.77 8.09
CA MET A 337 -8.98 -38.45 7.03
C MET A 337 -7.59 -38.13 7.60
N LYS A 338 -6.54 -38.57 6.88
CA LYS A 338 -5.15 -38.14 7.15
C LYS A 338 -4.84 -36.89 6.35
N ILE A 339 -4.43 -35.82 7.04
CA ILE A 339 -4.24 -34.50 6.43
C ILE A 339 -2.74 -34.18 6.37
N MET A 340 -2.25 -33.95 5.16
CA MET A 340 -0.84 -33.66 4.87
C MET A 340 -0.67 -32.25 4.30
N THR A 341 0.44 -31.61 4.60
CA THR A 341 0.81 -30.31 4.05
C THR A 341 2.23 -30.36 3.49
N ILE A 342 2.47 -29.62 2.38
CA ILE A 342 3.80 -29.61 1.75
C ILE A 342 4.80 -28.73 2.49
N GLY A 343 4.37 -27.72 3.25
CA GLY A 343 5.26 -26.76 3.88
C GLY A 343 4.70 -26.13 5.14
N SER A 344 5.59 -25.51 5.94
CA SER A 344 5.27 -24.92 7.25
C SER A 344 4.18 -23.85 7.20
N LYS A 345 4.17 -22.98 6.15
CA LYS A 345 3.13 -21.94 5.98
C LYS A 345 1.76 -22.55 5.73
N THR A 346 1.69 -23.62 4.95
CA THR A 346 0.44 -24.35 4.70
C THR A 346 -0.05 -25.05 5.97
N ALA A 347 0.86 -25.63 6.75
CA ALA A 347 0.55 -26.22 8.05
C ALA A 347 0.08 -25.17 9.08
N ALA A 348 0.67 -23.96 9.07
CA ALA A 348 0.25 -22.85 9.92
C ALA A 348 -1.16 -22.35 9.57
N GLU A 349 -1.49 -22.24 8.28
CA GLU A 349 -2.84 -21.88 7.83
C GLU A 349 -3.88 -22.93 8.23
N LEU A 350 -3.53 -24.22 8.07
CA LEU A 350 -4.37 -25.31 8.50
C LEU A 350 -4.63 -25.27 10.01
N LYS A 351 -3.57 -24.99 10.80
CA LYS A 351 -3.66 -24.83 12.26
C LYS A 351 -4.54 -23.63 12.66
N ALA A 352 -4.46 -22.52 11.94
CA ALA A 352 -5.30 -21.34 12.16
C ALA A 352 -6.80 -21.66 11.94
N ASN A 353 -7.10 -22.65 11.10
CA ASN A 353 -8.45 -23.19 10.90
C ASN A 353 -8.80 -24.33 11.87
N GLY A 354 -8.01 -24.57 12.92
CA GLY A 354 -8.28 -25.55 13.97
C GLY A 354 -7.83 -26.98 13.68
N ILE A 355 -7.07 -27.23 12.61
CA ILE A 355 -6.61 -28.56 12.21
C ILE A 355 -5.09 -28.64 12.25
N ARG A 356 -4.55 -29.68 12.86
CA ARG A 356 -3.11 -30.02 12.75
C ARG A 356 -2.90 -30.99 11.61
N ALA A 357 -1.89 -30.75 10.79
CA ALA A 357 -1.46 -31.72 9.80
C ALA A 357 -0.93 -32.98 10.47
N ASP A 358 -1.31 -34.16 9.98
CA ASP A 358 -0.75 -35.45 10.41
C ASP A 358 0.70 -35.60 9.92
N PHE A 359 1.04 -34.94 8.79
CA PHE A 359 2.39 -34.99 8.24
C PHE A 359 2.80 -33.66 7.55
N LEU A 360 4.06 -33.29 7.77
CA LEU A 360 4.76 -32.19 7.14
C LEU A 360 6.17 -32.66 6.79
N PRO A 361 6.60 -32.70 5.50
CA PRO A 361 7.95 -33.09 5.13
C PRO A 361 9.01 -32.08 5.59
N GLU A 362 10.23 -32.55 5.85
CA GLU A 362 11.35 -31.70 6.28
C GLU A 362 11.86 -30.79 5.15
N ASP A 363 11.83 -31.27 3.91
CA ASP A 363 12.32 -30.58 2.71
C ASP A 363 11.27 -29.70 2.01
N TYR A 364 10.05 -29.64 2.56
CA TYR A 364 8.92 -28.85 2.04
C TYR A 364 8.65 -29.04 0.53
N SER A 365 8.81 -30.29 0.06
CA SER A 365 8.69 -30.63 -1.36
C SER A 365 7.66 -31.73 -1.65
N THR A 366 7.30 -31.86 -2.91
CA THR A 366 6.47 -32.97 -3.40
C THR A 366 7.18 -34.32 -3.17
N SER A 367 8.51 -34.37 -3.37
CA SER A 367 9.30 -35.56 -3.12
C SER A 367 9.23 -36.01 -1.66
N GLY A 368 9.30 -35.08 -0.71
CA GLY A 368 9.18 -35.42 0.71
C GLY A 368 7.86 -36.05 1.10
N ILE A 369 6.74 -35.62 0.50
CA ILE A 369 5.44 -36.28 0.69
C ILE A 369 5.47 -37.71 0.09
N LEU A 370 5.98 -37.85 -1.11
CA LEU A 370 6.04 -39.15 -1.79
C LEU A 370 6.95 -40.15 -1.06
N ASP A 371 8.11 -39.69 -0.59
CA ASP A 371 9.06 -40.54 0.17
C ASP A 371 8.48 -40.97 1.52
N TYR A 372 7.73 -40.08 2.19
CA TYR A 372 7.01 -40.46 3.40
C TYR A 372 5.96 -41.57 3.12
N LEU A 373 5.17 -41.39 2.09
CA LEU A 373 4.17 -42.39 1.71
C LEU A 373 4.80 -43.75 1.31
N ARG A 374 5.93 -43.73 0.58
CA ARG A 374 6.73 -44.93 0.28
C ARG A 374 7.21 -45.62 1.55
N LYS A 375 7.69 -44.84 2.53
CA LYS A 375 8.13 -45.35 3.83
C LYS A 375 6.98 -45.96 4.63
N LEU A 376 5.80 -45.34 4.66
CA LEU A 376 4.62 -45.91 5.30
C LEU A 376 4.19 -47.24 4.60
N GLN A 377 4.21 -47.26 3.28
CA GLN A 377 3.89 -48.48 2.51
C GLN A 377 4.87 -49.61 2.80
N SER A 378 6.18 -49.34 2.86
CA SER A 378 7.21 -50.33 3.17
C SER A 378 7.08 -50.91 4.59
N LYS A 379 6.52 -50.14 5.52
CA LYS A 379 6.23 -50.58 6.90
C LYS A 379 4.88 -51.27 7.06
N GLY A 380 4.06 -51.33 6.00
CA GLY A 380 2.69 -51.87 6.06
C GLY A 380 1.69 -50.95 6.80
N GLU A 381 2.07 -49.71 7.05
CA GLU A 381 1.22 -48.71 7.76
C GLU A 381 0.16 -48.08 6.83
N ILE A 382 0.35 -48.17 5.51
CA ILE A 382 -0.64 -47.73 4.49
C ILE A 382 -0.69 -48.73 3.35
N ASN A 383 -1.90 -48.98 2.83
CA ASN A 383 -2.10 -49.68 1.57
C ASN A 383 -2.50 -48.66 0.49
N LEU A 384 -1.54 -48.22 -0.32
CA LEU A 384 -1.77 -47.19 -1.33
C LEU A 384 -2.80 -47.64 -2.40
N LYS A 385 -2.92 -48.93 -2.71
CA LYS A 385 -3.94 -49.44 -3.64
C LYS A 385 -5.37 -49.27 -3.13
N GLN A 386 -5.55 -49.14 -1.83
CA GLN A 386 -6.84 -48.89 -1.19
C GLN A 386 -7.01 -47.40 -0.77
N ALA A 387 -5.93 -46.63 -0.80
CA ALA A 387 -5.94 -45.21 -0.40
C ALA A 387 -6.56 -44.32 -1.49
N SER A 388 -7.36 -43.35 -1.05
CA SER A 388 -7.93 -42.34 -1.91
C SER A 388 -7.51 -40.93 -1.42
N PHE A 389 -6.92 -40.18 -2.34
CA PHE A 389 -6.38 -38.86 -2.07
C PHE A 389 -7.22 -37.77 -2.70
N LEU A 390 -7.53 -36.72 -1.92
CA LEU A 390 -8.08 -35.46 -2.42
C LEU A 390 -6.99 -34.40 -2.43
N LEU A 391 -6.80 -33.73 -3.58
CA LEU A 391 -5.80 -32.69 -3.82
C LEU A 391 -6.48 -31.38 -4.23
N PRO A 392 -6.88 -30.48 -3.28
CA PRO A 392 -7.36 -29.15 -3.63
C PRO A 392 -6.19 -28.25 -4.03
N ARG A 393 -6.08 -27.90 -5.32
CA ARG A 393 -4.89 -27.25 -5.87
C ARG A 393 -5.23 -26.07 -6.79
N ALA A 394 -4.20 -25.34 -7.24
CA ALA A 394 -4.32 -24.35 -8.30
C ALA A 394 -4.59 -25.02 -9.66
N ASP A 395 -5.22 -24.28 -10.58
CA ASP A 395 -5.35 -24.65 -11.99
C ASP A 395 -4.01 -24.98 -12.66
N ILE A 396 -2.96 -24.20 -12.34
CA ILE A 396 -1.60 -24.34 -12.89
C ILE A 396 -0.68 -25.29 -12.10
N ALA A 397 -1.22 -26.07 -11.15
CA ALA A 397 -0.40 -26.92 -10.30
C ALA A 397 0.28 -28.06 -11.09
N PRO A 398 1.61 -28.33 -10.89
CA PRO A 398 2.31 -29.40 -11.59
C PRO A 398 1.68 -30.77 -11.31
N LYS A 399 1.52 -31.61 -12.32
CA LYS A 399 0.84 -32.90 -12.21
C LYS A 399 1.66 -34.02 -11.54
N ILE A 400 2.95 -33.79 -11.30
CA ILE A 400 3.89 -34.78 -10.74
C ILE A 400 3.34 -35.50 -9.51
N LEU A 401 2.78 -34.79 -8.53
CA LEU A 401 2.24 -35.39 -7.30
C LEU A 401 1.08 -36.36 -7.62
N GLU A 402 0.18 -35.96 -8.49
CA GLU A 402 -0.96 -36.75 -8.92
C GLU A 402 -0.49 -38.02 -9.66
N GLU A 403 0.40 -37.83 -10.64
CA GLU A 403 0.93 -38.94 -11.49
C GLU A 403 1.70 -39.98 -10.64
N GLU A 404 2.56 -39.51 -9.73
CA GLU A 404 3.33 -40.40 -8.84
C GLU A 404 2.43 -41.18 -7.87
N LEU A 405 1.40 -40.53 -7.30
CA LEU A 405 0.44 -41.25 -6.45
C LEU A 405 -0.36 -42.29 -7.22
N ILE A 406 -0.74 -42.01 -8.46
CA ILE A 406 -1.41 -42.98 -9.36
C ILE A 406 -0.45 -44.13 -9.70
N ASN A 407 0.82 -43.82 -10.01
CA ASN A 407 1.85 -44.84 -10.29
C ASN A 407 2.09 -45.76 -9.08
N MET A 408 1.92 -45.26 -7.86
CA MET A 408 1.97 -46.04 -6.63
C MET A 408 0.69 -46.87 -6.37
N GLY A 409 -0.31 -46.75 -7.23
CA GLY A 409 -1.56 -47.52 -7.21
C GLY A 409 -2.70 -46.86 -6.47
N ALA A 410 -2.55 -45.61 -6.00
CA ALA A 410 -3.57 -44.88 -5.26
C ALA A 410 -4.68 -44.31 -6.17
N LYS A 411 -5.88 -44.15 -5.62
CA LYS A 411 -6.93 -43.34 -6.24
C LYS A 411 -6.68 -41.87 -5.93
N VAL A 412 -6.64 -41.02 -6.95
CA VAL A 412 -6.38 -39.59 -6.77
C VAL A 412 -7.50 -38.75 -7.38
N LYS A 413 -8.01 -37.82 -6.62
CA LYS A 413 -8.92 -36.77 -7.10
C LYS A 413 -8.23 -35.43 -6.94
N ASN A 414 -7.71 -34.90 -8.03
CA ASN A 414 -7.20 -33.55 -8.14
C ASN A 414 -8.37 -32.62 -8.48
N VAL A 415 -8.56 -31.55 -7.70
CA VAL A 415 -9.63 -30.57 -7.93
C VAL A 415 -9.05 -29.16 -7.91
N GLU A 416 -9.47 -28.38 -8.89
CA GLU A 416 -9.16 -26.95 -8.94
C GLU A 416 -9.92 -26.25 -7.80
N ALA A 417 -9.18 -25.79 -6.78
CA ALA A 417 -9.73 -25.06 -5.65
C ALA A 417 -9.66 -23.53 -5.89
N TYR A 418 -8.67 -23.09 -6.67
CA TYR A 418 -8.48 -21.68 -6.99
C TYR A 418 -7.72 -21.53 -8.33
N LYS A 419 -7.86 -20.36 -8.91
CA LYS A 419 -7.20 -19.92 -10.13
C LYS A 419 -6.12 -18.91 -9.87
N THR A 420 -5.05 -18.98 -10.66
CA THR A 420 -4.00 -17.96 -10.68
C THR A 420 -4.12 -17.18 -11.99
N GLU A 421 -4.60 -15.96 -11.95
CA GLU A 421 -4.75 -15.11 -13.13
C GLU A 421 -3.66 -14.02 -13.15
N ALA A 422 -3.14 -13.72 -14.35
CA ALA A 422 -2.26 -12.59 -14.54
C ALA A 422 -3.03 -11.28 -14.33
N VAL A 423 -2.44 -10.33 -13.60
CA VAL A 423 -3.00 -8.99 -13.37
C VAL A 423 -2.46 -8.02 -14.41
N GLU A 424 -3.32 -7.15 -14.94
CA GLU A 424 -2.85 -6.04 -15.77
C GLU A 424 -1.99 -5.08 -14.94
N MET A 425 -0.82 -4.80 -15.47
CA MET A 425 0.12 -3.91 -14.83
C MET A 425 -0.35 -2.45 -14.94
N LYS A 426 -0.20 -1.67 -13.87
CA LYS A 426 -0.63 -0.26 -13.84
C LYS A 426 0.31 0.62 -14.65
N VAL A 427 -0.25 1.63 -15.33
CA VAL A 427 0.51 2.59 -16.16
C VAL A 427 1.52 3.38 -15.34
N GLU A 428 1.25 3.63 -14.05
CA GLU A 428 2.16 4.32 -13.13
C GLU A 428 3.55 3.65 -13.04
N ILE A 429 3.63 2.35 -13.28
CA ILE A 429 4.92 1.62 -13.30
C ILE A 429 5.79 2.10 -14.47
N LEU A 430 5.18 2.29 -15.66
CA LEU A 430 5.88 2.84 -16.82
C LEU A 430 6.35 4.27 -16.58
N ASP A 431 5.52 5.10 -15.94
CA ASP A 431 5.89 6.48 -15.63
C ASP A 431 7.06 6.53 -14.65
N MET A 432 7.08 5.67 -13.63
CA MET A 432 8.20 5.58 -12.70
C MET A 432 9.48 5.06 -13.36
N LEU A 433 9.38 4.06 -14.24
CA LEU A 433 10.54 3.58 -15.01
C LEU A 433 11.10 4.67 -15.92
N LYS A 434 10.26 5.41 -16.65
CA LYS A 434 10.68 6.51 -17.54
C LYS A 434 11.36 7.65 -16.81
N ASN A 435 10.98 7.91 -15.55
CA ASN A 435 11.49 9.01 -14.74
C ASN A 435 12.65 8.61 -13.82
N ASP A 436 13.15 7.38 -13.90
CA ASP A 436 14.15 6.82 -12.99
C ASP A 436 13.73 6.91 -11.50
N ASP A 437 12.44 6.76 -11.23
CA ASP A 437 11.84 6.91 -9.90
C ASP A 437 11.82 5.59 -9.09
N LEU A 438 12.38 4.48 -9.61
CA LEU A 438 12.45 3.19 -8.92
C LEU A 438 13.86 2.89 -8.42
N ASP A 439 13.99 2.62 -7.12
CA ASP A 439 15.26 2.30 -6.47
C ASP A 439 15.52 0.79 -6.35
N LEU A 440 14.46 -0.03 -6.30
CA LEU A 440 14.59 -1.48 -6.09
C LEU A 440 13.40 -2.26 -6.67
N LEU A 441 13.69 -3.37 -7.34
CA LEU A 441 12.70 -4.39 -7.72
C LEU A 441 12.74 -5.53 -6.71
N THR A 442 11.59 -6.06 -6.30
CA THR A 442 11.56 -7.22 -5.38
C THR A 442 10.80 -8.40 -5.98
N PHE A 443 11.38 -9.60 -5.88
CA PHE A 443 10.80 -10.84 -6.41
C PHE A 443 10.80 -11.94 -5.36
N THR A 444 9.64 -12.54 -5.13
CA THR A 444 9.43 -13.59 -4.12
C THR A 444 9.23 -15.00 -4.68
N SER A 445 9.28 -15.16 -6.01
CA SER A 445 9.29 -16.45 -6.70
C SER A 445 9.75 -16.28 -8.16
N SER A 446 10.16 -17.36 -8.82
CA SER A 446 10.49 -17.34 -10.25
C SER A 446 9.30 -16.90 -11.10
N SER A 447 8.11 -17.35 -10.77
CA SER A 447 6.87 -16.98 -11.49
C SER A 447 6.54 -15.50 -11.36
N THR A 448 6.89 -14.82 -10.25
CA THR A 448 6.71 -13.36 -10.15
C THR A 448 7.65 -12.60 -11.07
N VAL A 449 8.85 -13.15 -11.35
CA VAL A 449 9.77 -12.58 -12.35
C VAL A 449 9.18 -12.72 -13.74
N ASP A 450 8.78 -13.94 -14.14
CA ASP A 450 8.23 -14.21 -15.47
C ASP A 450 6.99 -13.34 -15.74
N ASN A 451 6.05 -13.32 -14.81
CA ASN A 451 4.81 -12.57 -14.95
C ASN A 451 5.04 -11.05 -14.95
N PHE A 452 6.06 -10.55 -14.21
CA PHE A 452 6.43 -9.15 -14.26
C PHE A 452 6.92 -8.74 -15.65
N ILE A 453 7.81 -9.53 -16.24
CA ILE A 453 8.34 -9.29 -17.58
C ILE A 453 7.22 -9.32 -18.63
N ILE A 454 6.42 -10.39 -18.65
CA ILE A 454 5.28 -10.55 -19.58
C ILE A 454 4.28 -9.40 -19.41
N GLY A 455 3.96 -9.03 -18.16
CA GLY A 455 3.03 -7.94 -17.87
C GLY A 455 3.55 -6.59 -18.34
N LEU A 456 4.86 -6.33 -18.21
CA LEU A 456 5.50 -5.10 -18.67
C LEU A 456 5.52 -5.02 -20.20
N GLU A 457 5.85 -6.12 -20.90
CA GLU A 457 5.80 -6.19 -22.36
C GLU A 457 4.38 -5.90 -22.90
N LYS A 458 3.37 -6.53 -22.29
CA LYS A 458 1.97 -6.31 -22.65
C LYS A 458 1.55 -4.86 -22.41
N LEU A 459 1.96 -4.25 -21.28
CA LEU A 459 1.64 -2.88 -20.95
C LEU A 459 2.27 -1.90 -21.97
N ILE A 460 3.52 -2.10 -22.34
CA ILE A 460 4.23 -1.28 -23.34
C ILE A 460 3.51 -1.38 -24.69
N LYS A 461 3.17 -2.60 -25.12
CA LYS A 461 2.45 -2.83 -26.37
C LYS A 461 1.09 -2.13 -26.38
N ASN A 462 0.27 -2.31 -25.35
CA ASN A 462 -1.03 -1.67 -25.24
C ASN A 462 -0.92 -0.14 -25.27
N GLN A 463 0.06 0.44 -24.57
CA GLN A 463 0.25 1.89 -24.58
C GLN A 463 0.66 2.41 -25.97
N ASN A 464 1.50 1.71 -26.72
CA ASN A 464 1.89 2.10 -28.07
C ASN A 464 0.72 1.99 -29.07
N GLU A 465 -0.18 1.00 -28.90
CA GLU A 465 -1.39 0.86 -29.72
C GLU A 465 -2.42 1.99 -29.47
N PHE A 466 -2.46 2.57 -28.27
CA PHE A 466 -3.36 3.70 -27.93
C PHE A 466 -2.81 5.07 -28.33
N LEU A 467 -1.52 5.17 -28.71
CA LEU A 467 -0.90 6.42 -29.14
C LEU A 467 -1.17 6.66 -30.63
N GLU A 468 -2.44 7.03 -30.98
CA GLU A 468 -2.78 7.51 -32.33
C GLU A 468 -2.11 8.88 -32.61
N ASN A 469 -1.21 8.89 -33.58
CA ASN A 469 -0.78 10.00 -34.47
C ASN A 469 -0.02 11.22 -33.98
N ASP A 470 0.21 11.52 -32.68
CA ASP A 470 0.99 12.72 -32.30
C ASP A 470 1.84 12.61 -31.03
N SER A 471 1.86 11.48 -30.35
CA SER A 471 2.70 11.25 -29.17
C SER A 471 3.85 10.29 -29.49
N LYS A 472 5.05 10.62 -29.01
CA LYS A 472 6.24 9.78 -29.22
C LYS A 472 6.00 8.38 -28.69
N GLU A 473 6.14 7.39 -29.57
CA GLU A 473 6.16 5.97 -29.23
C GLU A 473 7.09 5.72 -28.05
N ILE A 474 6.70 4.80 -27.14
CA ILE A 474 7.55 4.43 -26.01
C ILE A 474 8.80 3.75 -26.57
N ASP A 475 9.96 4.34 -26.32
CA ASP A 475 11.25 3.72 -26.65
C ASP A 475 11.46 2.49 -25.77
N GLN A 476 11.09 1.36 -26.32
CA GLN A 476 11.16 0.07 -25.63
C GLN A 476 12.61 -0.30 -25.26
N GLN A 477 13.58 -0.02 -26.12
CA GLN A 477 14.99 -0.35 -25.86
C GLN A 477 15.53 0.45 -24.67
N LYS A 478 15.23 1.74 -24.63
CA LYS A 478 15.60 2.61 -23.51
C LYS A 478 14.96 2.16 -22.21
N LEU A 479 13.68 1.80 -22.24
CA LEU A 479 12.97 1.35 -21.04
C LEU A 479 13.56 0.04 -20.49
N TRP A 480 13.91 -0.91 -21.38
CA TRP A 480 14.57 -2.15 -20.97
C TRP A 480 15.98 -1.91 -20.42
N GLN A 481 16.71 -0.95 -20.95
CA GLN A 481 18.00 -0.57 -20.40
C GLN A 481 17.85 0.02 -18.99
N GLN A 482 16.93 0.95 -18.79
CA GLN A 482 16.63 1.51 -17.46
C GLN A 482 16.23 0.42 -16.46
N LEU A 483 15.33 -0.50 -16.84
CA LEU A 483 14.91 -1.61 -15.97
C LEU A 483 16.11 -2.48 -15.53
N LYS A 484 17.07 -2.74 -16.44
CA LYS A 484 18.26 -3.55 -16.15
C LYS A 484 19.28 -2.83 -15.27
N GLU A 485 19.21 -1.52 -15.13
CA GLU A 485 20.05 -0.74 -14.22
C GLU A 485 19.53 -0.77 -12.78
N ILE A 486 18.20 -0.95 -12.59
CA ILE A 486 17.58 -0.98 -11.26
C ILE A 486 18.03 -2.25 -10.51
N PRO A 487 18.54 -2.11 -9.26
CA PRO A 487 18.84 -3.25 -8.41
C PRO A 487 17.64 -4.14 -8.21
N ALA A 488 17.84 -5.47 -8.18
CA ALA A 488 16.81 -6.44 -7.89
C ALA A 488 17.15 -7.23 -6.62
N ALA A 489 16.14 -7.43 -5.76
CA ALA A 489 16.19 -8.24 -4.56
C ALA A 489 15.30 -9.48 -4.72
N CYS A 490 15.89 -10.65 -4.51
CA CYS A 490 15.23 -11.95 -4.68
C CYS A 490 15.18 -12.72 -3.37
N ILE A 491 14.05 -13.39 -3.11
CA ILE A 491 13.84 -14.16 -1.88
C ILE A 491 14.78 -15.38 -1.75
N GLY A 492 15.41 -15.80 -2.84
CA GLY A 492 16.30 -16.95 -2.82
C GLY A 492 16.96 -17.19 -4.19
N PRO A 493 17.92 -18.15 -4.27
CA PRO A 493 18.77 -18.36 -5.44
C PRO A 493 18.01 -18.78 -6.71
N VAL A 494 16.92 -19.55 -6.57
CA VAL A 494 16.09 -19.97 -7.73
C VAL A 494 15.44 -18.77 -8.39
N THR A 495 14.89 -17.85 -7.59
CA THR A 495 14.31 -16.58 -8.07
C THR A 495 15.38 -15.67 -8.67
N ALA A 496 16.54 -15.58 -8.01
CA ALA A 496 17.68 -14.81 -8.49
C ALA A 496 18.18 -15.28 -9.84
N ASN A 497 18.30 -16.60 -10.04
CA ASN A 497 18.71 -17.19 -11.31
C ASN A 497 17.69 -16.89 -12.43
N GLN A 498 16.40 -16.93 -12.13
CA GLN A 498 15.35 -16.56 -13.09
C GLN A 498 15.43 -15.08 -13.47
N ALA A 499 15.61 -14.18 -12.50
CA ALA A 499 15.78 -12.76 -12.76
C ALA A 499 17.03 -12.46 -13.64
N LYS A 500 18.15 -13.15 -13.39
CA LYS A 500 19.38 -13.04 -14.19
C LYS A 500 19.18 -13.51 -15.64
N LYS A 501 18.34 -14.51 -15.94
CA LYS A 501 18.05 -14.93 -17.31
C LYS A 501 17.41 -13.82 -18.15
N TYR A 502 16.62 -12.94 -17.52
CA TYR A 502 16.06 -11.75 -18.17
C TYR A 502 17.02 -10.55 -18.18
N GLY A 503 18.26 -10.73 -17.67
CA GLY A 503 19.27 -9.68 -17.60
C GLY A 503 19.01 -8.64 -16.51
N LEU A 504 18.18 -8.93 -15.50
CA LEU A 504 17.94 -8.03 -14.38
C LEU A 504 19.16 -7.97 -13.45
N ASN A 505 19.41 -6.79 -12.86
CA ASN A 505 20.55 -6.49 -12.01
C ASN A 505 20.36 -7.03 -10.58
N VAL A 506 20.49 -8.35 -10.38
CA VAL A 506 20.32 -8.97 -9.07
C VAL A 506 21.50 -8.62 -8.16
N LYS A 507 21.28 -7.73 -7.20
CA LYS A 507 22.24 -7.30 -6.17
C LYS A 507 22.01 -7.99 -4.83
N ILE A 508 20.78 -8.41 -4.54
CA ILE A 508 20.34 -8.90 -3.24
C ILE A 508 19.71 -10.27 -3.41
N THR A 509 20.17 -11.25 -2.63
CA THR A 509 19.52 -12.56 -2.52
C THR A 509 19.45 -12.92 -1.04
N ALA A 510 18.25 -13.20 -0.51
CA ALA A 510 18.09 -13.57 0.89
C ALA A 510 18.69 -14.95 1.16
N ALA A 511 19.28 -15.10 2.34
CA ALA A 511 19.77 -16.39 2.84
C ALA A 511 18.63 -17.20 3.47
N GLU A 512 17.70 -16.51 4.15
CA GLU A 512 16.44 -17.08 4.65
C GLU A 512 15.33 -16.76 3.64
N TYR A 513 14.66 -17.80 3.12
CA TYR A 513 13.65 -17.69 2.07
C TYR A 513 12.29 -17.24 2.62
N THR A 514 12.32 -16.21 3.47
CA THR A 514 11.16 -15.58 4.10
C THR A 514 11.06 -14.11 3.68
N ILE A 515 9.93 -13.47 3.96
CA ILE A 515 9.75 -12.03 3.71
C ILE A 515 10.63 -11.23 4.66
N GLU A 516 10.70 -11.64 5.89
CA GLU A 516 11.54 -11.05 6.93
C GLU A 516 13.02 -11.13 6.53
N GLY A 517 13.48 -12.30 6.07
CA GLY A 517 14.85 -12.49 5.59
C GLY A 517 15.16 -11.64 4.34
N LEU A 518 14.21 -11.50 3.42
CA LEU A 518 14.35 -10.60 2.26
C LEU A 518 14.44 -9.13 2.71
N PHE A 519 13.60 -8.72 3.64
CA PHE A 519 13.60 -7.36 4.17
C PHE A 519 14.91 -7.02 4.89
N ASP A 520 15.41 -7.92 5.73
CA ASP A 520 16.67 -7.74 6.45
C ASP A 520 17.86 -7.50 5.53
N VAL A 521 17.95 -8.24 4.41
CA VAL A 521 19.05 -8.03 3.45
C VAL A 521 18.87 -6.75 2.63
N ILE A 522 17.62 -6.31 2.39
CA ILE A 522 17.33 -5.00 1.77
C ILE A 522 17.80 -3.88 2.70
N LEU A 523 17.49 -3.94 3.99
CA LEU A 523 17.96 -2.95 4.97
C LEU A 523 19.49 -2.90 5.06
N LYS A 524 20.17 -4.04 4.97
CA LYS A 524 21.64 -4.10 4.94
C LYS A 524 22.24 -3.52 3.67
N TYR A 525 21.54 -3.60 2.55
CA TYR A 525 22.01 -3.05 1.27
C TYR A 525 21.97 -1.51 1.25
N TYR A 526 21.04 -0.89 1.99
CA TYR A 526 20.92 0.56 2.09
C TYR A 526 21.60 1.16 3.34
N LEU A 527 22.40 0.38 4.07
CA LEU A 527 23.29 0.88 5.14
C LEU A 527 24.58 1.45 4.55
#